data_6a990d03cdc63adaf772be6dfc043739
#
_entry.id   6a990d03cdc63adaf772be6dfc043739
#
_cell.length_a   1.000
_cell.length_b   1.000
_cell.length_c   1.000
_cell.angle_alpha   90.00
_cell.angle_beta   90.00
_cell.angle_gamma   90.00
#
_symmetry.space_group_name_H-M   'P 1'
#
loop_
_entity.id
_entity.type
_entity.pdbx_description
1 polymer ?
#
loop_
_entity_poly.entity_id
_entity_poly.type
_entity_poly.pdbx_seq_one_letter_code
_entity_poly.pdbx_strand_id
1 'polypeptide(L)' 'VAMANYIHMMREFRQHVEANGDDVGDAFPEEARRIHYGETEHRNIYGQADLEEARELIEEGIDVMPIPGPVRDDA' A
#
# COMPACT_ATOMS: atom_id res chain seq x y z
N VAL A 1 17.18 6.26 19.73
CA VAL A 1 16.88 4.90 20.13
C VAL A 1 15.46 4.53 19.68
N ALA A 2 14.43 5.20 20.21
CA ALA A 2 13.06 4.90 19.81
C ALA A 2 12.82 5.22 18.34
N MET A 3 13.40 6.29 17.84
CA MET A 3 13.26 6.68 16.44
C MET A 3 13.93 5.66 15.51
N ALA A 4 15.10 5.18 15.90
CA ALA A 4 15.82 4.17 15.10
C ALA A 4 15.02 2.88 15.01
N ASN A 5 14.37 2.48 16.11
CA ASN A 5 13.53 1.29 16.11
C ASN A 5 12.30 1.47 15.23
N TYR A 6 11.71 2.66 15.25
CA TYR A 6 10.55 2.97 14.42
C TYR A 6 10.92 2.89 12.94
N ILE A 7 12.04 3.48 12.56
CA ILE A 7 12.52 3.45 11.17
C ILE A 7 12.76 2.01 10.72
N HIS A 8 13.38 1.22 11.59
CA HIS A 8 13.65 -0.18 11.28
C HIS A 8 12.36 -0.96 11.06
N MET A 9 11.38 -0.75 11.92
CA MET A 9 10.07 -1.41 11.78
C MET A 9 9.36 -1.03 10.49
N MET A 10 9.44 0.25 10.10
CA MET A 10 8.80 0.71 8.88
C MET A 10 9.46 0.10 7.65
N ARG A 11 10.77 -0.03 7.67
CA ARG A 11 11.50 -0.68 6.57
C ARG A 11 11.14 -2.14 6.45
N GLU A 12 11.05 -2.84 7.57
CA GLU A 12 10.67 -4.25 7.56
C GLU A 12 9.25 -4.45 7.05
N PHE A 13 8.34 -3.58 7.50
CA PHE A 13 6.96 -3.64 7.04
C PHE A 13 6.87 -3.44 5.53
N ARG A 14 7.58 -2.44 5.01
CA ARG A 14 7.59 -2.17 3.58
C ARG A 14 8.17 -3.34 2.79
N GLN A 15 9.28 -3.91 3.27
CA GLN A 15 9.89 -5.06 2.62
C GLN A 15 8.95 -6.27 2.60
N HIS A 16 8.21 -6.47 3.68
CA HIS A 16 7.24 -7.55 3.75
C HIS A 16 6.14 -7.38 2.71
N VAL A 17 5.62 -6.17 2.58
CA VAL A 17 4.58 -5.88 1.59
C VAL A 17 5.12 -6.09 0.18
N GLU A 18 6.32 -5.60 -0.11
CA GLU A 18 6.93 -5.75 -1.43
C GLU A 18 7.20 -7.21 -1.78
N ALA A 19 7.56 -8.02 -0.79
CA ALA A 19 7.85 -9.43 -1.00
C ALA A 19 6.58 -10.26 -1.23
N ASN A 20 5.44 -9.81 -0.71
CA ASN A 20 4.21 -10.59 -0.72
C ASN A 20 3.10 -9.99 -1.61
N GLY A 21 3.41 -8.96 -2.35
CA GLY A 21 2.40 -8.30 -3.18
C GLY A 21 2.95 -7.95 -4.56
N ASP A 22 2.04 -7.61 -5.45
CA ASP A 22 2.38 -7.15 -6.79
C ASP A 22 2.30 -5.63 -6.84
N ASP A 23 3.33 -5.01 -7.38
CA ASP A 23 3.36 -3.56 -7.55
C ASP A 23 2.54 -3.20 -8.79
N VAL A 24 1.42 -2.53 -8.58
CA VAL A 24 0.57 -2.09 -9.68
C VAL A 24 0.69 -0.59 -9.93
N GLY A 25 1.60 0.07 -9.23
CA GLY A 25 1.88 1.49 -9.46
C GLY A 25 0.65 2.37 -9.40
N ASP A 26 0.51 3.24 -10.38
CA ASP A 26 -0.60 4.20 -10.44
C ASP A 26 -1.94 3.54 -10.75
N ALA A 27 -1.95 2.29 -11.18
CA ALA A 27 -3.18 1.55 -11.43
C ALA A 27 -3.78 0.96 -10.15
N PHE A 28 -3.21 1.27 -9.00
CA PHE A 28 -3.67 0.70 -7.74
C PHE A 28 -5.18 0.91 -7.50
N PRO A 29 -5.74 2.11 -7.66
CA PRO A 29 -7.17 2.30 -7.41
C PRO A 29 -8.04 1.42 -8.30
N GLU A 30 -7.72 1.33 -9.58
CA GLU A 30 -8.49 0.49 -10.51
C GLU A 30 -8.38 -0.98 -10.18
N GLU A 31 -7.16 -1.45 -9.92
CA GLU A 31 -6.94 -2.85 -9.59
C GLU A 31 -7.59 -3.23 -8.27
N ALA A 32 -7.55 -2.35 -7.28
CA ALA A 32 -8.21 -2.60 -6.01
C ALA A 32 -9.71 -2.76 -6.20
N ARG A 33 -10.31 -1.94 -7.04
CA ARG A 33 -11.74 -2.04 -7.33
C ARG A 33 -12.07 -3.32 -8.06
N ARG A 34 -11.26 -3.69 -9.04
CA ARG A 34 -11.49 -4.92 -9.82
C ARG A 34 -11.48 -6.15 -8.92
N ILE A 35 -10.55 -6.19 -8.00
CA ILE A 35 -10.48 -7.29 -7.04
C ILE A 35 -11.70 -7.27 -6.11
N HIS A 36 -12.02 -6.10 -5.59
CA HIS A 36 -13.11 -5.97 -4.63
C HIS A 36 -14.46 -6.36 -5.22
N TYR A 37 -14.72 -5.96 -6.46
CA TYR A 37 -15.98 -6.24 -7.13
C TYR A 37 -16.00 -7.58 -7.87
N GLY A 38 -14.97 -8.38 -7.71
CA GLY A 38 -14.96 -9.72 -8.27
C GLY A 38 -14.66 -9.80 -9.75
N GLU A 39 -14.13 -8.75 -10.35
CA GLU A 39 -13.82 -8.74 -11.78
C GLU A 39 -12.53 -9.47 -12.11
N THR A 40 -11.70 -9.70 -11.11
CA THR A 40 -10.47 -10.46 -11.26
C THR A 40 -10.19 -11.23 -9.96
N GLU A 41 -9.28 -12.17 -10.02
CA GLU A 41 -8.94 -12.97 -8.86
C GLU A 41 -8.28 -12.16 -7.77
N HIS A 42 -8.53 -12.54 -6.53
CA HIS A 42 -7.90 -11.89 -5.39
C HIS A 42 -6.40 -12.13 -5.40
N ARG A 43 -5.65 -11.07 -5.22
CA ARG A 43 -4.21 -11.13 -4.96
C ARG A 43 -3.81 -9.92 -4.15
N ASN A 44 -2.68 -10.01 -3.50
CA ASN A 44 -2.16 -8.88 -2.74
C ASN A 44 -1.50 -7.91 -3.69
N ILE A 45 -1.91 -6.67 -3.63
CA ILE A 45 -1.34 -5.62 -4.48
C ILE A 45 -0.92 -4.43 -3.63
N TYR A 46 0.03 -3.67 -4.14
CA TYR A 46 0.38 -2.38 -3.58
C TYR A 46 0.67 -1.42 -4.73
N GLY A 47 0.65 -0.15 -4.44
CA GLY A 47 0.89 0.84 -5.47
C GLY A 47 0.70 2.24 -4.93
N GLN A 48 0.29 3.14 -5.80
CA GLN A 48 0.17 4.54 -5.48
C GLN A 48 -1.26 5.03 -5.71
N ALA A 49 -1.71 5.88 -4.81
CA ALA A 49 -2.98 6.56 -4.95
C ALA A 49 -2.86 7.88 -4.22
N ASP A 50 -3.50 8.91 -4.74
CA ASP A 50 -3.53 10.14 -4.00
C ASP A 50 -4.54 10.03 -2.85
N LEU A 51 -4.54 11.02 -1.97
CA LEU A 51 -5.34 10.98 -0.76
C LEU A 51 -6.83 10.87 -1.06
N GLU A 52 -7.28 11.56 -2.10
CA GLU A 52 -8.69 11.54 -2.48
C GLU A 52 -9.10 10.18 -3.01
N GLU A 53 -8.27 9.58 -3.85
CA GLU A 53 -8.53 8.23 -4.36
C GLU A 53 -8.55 7.21 -3.24
N ALA A 54 -7.62 7.32 -2.30
CA ALA A 54 -7.57 6.43 -1.15
C ALA A 54 -8.85 6.54 -0.31
N ARG A 55 -9.31 7.77 -0.11
CA ARG A 55 -10.55 8.00 0.63
C ARG A 55 -11.75 7.36 -0.07
N GLU A 56 -11.82 7.53 -1.38
CA GLU A 56 -12.92 6.93 -2.16
C GLU A 56 -12.92 5.41 -2.06
N LEU A 57 -11.76 4.80 -2.10
CA LEU A 57 -11.66 3.35 -1.95
C LEU A 57 -12.18 2.90 -0.58
N ILE A 58 -11.81 3.63 0.46
CA ILE A 58 -12.30 3.31 1.81
C ILE A 58 -13.81 3.49 1.90
N GLU A 59 -14.35 4.52 1.29
CA GLU A 59 -15.80 4.77 1.27
C GLU A 59 -16.54 3.67 0.52
N GLU A 60 -15.89 3.04 -0.45
CA GLU A 60 -16.47 1.91 -1.18
C GLU A 60 -16.39 0.59 -0.40
N GLY A 61 -15.78 0.61 0.78
CA GLY A 61 -15.62 -0.59 1.59
C GLY A 61 -14.39 -1.42 1.25
N ILE A 62 -13.46 -0.84 0.49
CA ILE A 62 -12.23 -1.54 0.12
C ILE A 62 -11.18 -1.26 1.20
N ASP A 63 -10.64 -2.33 1.75
CA ASP A 63 -9.61 -2.21 2.78
C ASP A 63 -8.28 -1.79 2.15
N VAL A 64 -7.86 -0.58 2.46
CA VAL A 64 -6.56 -0.09 2.03
C VAL A 64 -5.77 0.35 3.25
N MET A 65 -4.47 0.14 3.19
CA MET A 65 -3.58 0.51 4.28
C MET A 65 -2.42 1.32 3.71
N PRO A 66 -2.09 2.46 4.31
CA PRO A 66 -0.94 3.22 3.85
C PRO A 66 0.35 2.47 4.15
N ILE A 67 1.27 2.50 3.18
CA ILE A 67 2.61 1.95 3.36
C ILE A 67 3.55 3.14 3.43
N PRO A 68 4.42 3.20 4.45
CA PRO A 68 5.38 4.29 4.51
C PRO A 68 6.28 4.29 3.28
N GLY A 69 6.58 5.46 2.77
CA GLY A 69 7.52 5.59 1.67
C GLY A 69 8.91 5.17 2.08
N PRO A 70 9.85 5.13 1.13
CA PRO A 70 11.22 4.78 1.48
C PRO A 70 11.77 5.72 2.55
N VAL A 71 12.33 5.14 3.61
CA VAL A 71 12.90 5.92 4.70
C VAL A 71 14.33 6.29 4.35
N ARG A 72 14.63 7.59 4.41
CA ARG A 72 15.98 8.10 4.15
C ARG A 72 16.67 8.46 5.44
N ASP A 73 17.94 8.15 5.50
CA ASP A 73 18.76 8.46 6.68
C ASP A 73 19.48 9.80 6.57
N ASP A 74 19.42 10.41 5.41
CA ASP A 74 20.15 11.61 5.06
C ASP A 74 19.34 12.89 5.20
N ALA A 75 18.48 12.92 6.13
CA ALA A 75 17.59 14.07 6.34
C ALA A 75 18.35 15.33 6.72
#